data_5407bd9c1b037833eaaf768ffaf3dfb7
#
_entry.id   5407bd9c1b037833eaaf768ffaf3dfb7
#
_cell.length_a   1.000
_cell.length_b   1.000
_cell.length_c   1.000
_cell.angle_alpha   90.00
_cell.angle_beta   90.00
_cell.angle_gamma   90.00
#
_symmetry.space_group_name_H-M   'P 1'
#
loop_
_entity.id
_entity.type
_entity.pdbx_description
1 polymer ?
#
loop_
_entity_poly.entity_id
_entity_poly.type
_entity_poly.pdbx_seq_one_letter_code
_entity_poly.pdbx_strand_id
1 'polypeptide(L)'
;DLIVVATGVYSNIEFLEGSGIKTDNGILVDAGLHTNIDDIYAAGDVAQGLDFSTGGQSVHAIQPTAVDHGRIAAINMMGGDSTYKGSLSMNVLDTAGLVSSSFGSWGGVEGGESACLLDVDGYKYIRLNFKDDLLVGAVTVGRTENIGVIRGLIQSEVRLGDWKNKLIEDPSLIMSAYLARSMDVAR
;
A
#
# COMPACT_ATOMS: atom_id res chain seq x y z
N ASP A 1 16.55 3.29 -34.70
CA ASP A 1 16.64 3.24 -33.23
C ASP A 1 15.29 3.69 -32.64
N LEU A 2 14.92 3.13 -31.49
CA LEU A 2 13.69 3.43 -30.78
C LEU A 2 14.05 3.92 -29.37
N ILE A 3 13.42 5.03 -28.95
CA ILE A 3 13.52 5.52 -27.57
C ILE A 3 12.12 5.38 -26.94
N VAL A 4 12.04 4.75 -25.78
CA VAL A 4 10.80 4.62 -24.99
C VAL A 4 10.96 5.47 -23.73
N VAL A 5 10.00 6.40 -23.50
CA VAL A 5 9.94 7.22 -22.30
C VAL A 5 8.73 6.76 -21.48
N ALA A 6 8.99 6.25 -20.27
CA ALA A 6 7.97 5.71 -19.35
C ALA A 6 8.31 6.18 -17.92
N THR A 7 8.23 7.49 -17.69
CA THR A 7 8.73 8.16 -16.48
C THR A 7 7.65 8.38 -15.41
N GLY A 8 6.50 7.71 -15.56
CA GLY A 8 5.37 7.81 -14.64
C GLY A 8 4.26 8.75 -15.15
N VAL A 9 3.34 9.06 -14.26
CA VAL A 9 2.15 9.88 -14.53
C VAL A 9 1.97 10.94 -13.45
N TYR A 10 1.22 11.98 -13.76
CA TYR A 10 0.70 12.97 -12.81
C TYR A 10 -0.81 13.10 -13.00
N SER A 11 -1.48 13.58 -11.96
CA SER A 11 -2.93 13.79 -12.01
C SER A 11 -3.27 14.96 -12.93
N ASN A 12 -4.21 14.74 -13.84
CA ASN A 12 -4.75 15.83 -14.69
C ASN A 12 -5.79 16.61 -13.87
N ILE A 13 -5.38 17.74 -13.32
CA ILE A 13 -6.18 18.60 -12.44
C ILE A 13 -6.34 20.03 -12.97
N GLU A 14 -5.78 20.36 -14.15
CA GLU A 14 -5.79 21.70 -14.72
C GLU A 14 -7.21 22.22 -14.99
N PHE A 15 -8.16 21.32 -15.29
CA PHE A 15 -9.57 21.69 -15.53
C PHE A 15 -10.27 22.26 -14.29
N LEU A 16 -9.66 22.16 -13.10
CA LEU A 16 -10.18 22.67 -11.84
C LEU A 16 -9.76 24.12 -11.55
N GLU A 17 -8.97 24.72 -12.41
CA GLU A 17 -8.51 26.10 -12.22
C GLU A 17 -9.71 27.05 -12.07
N GLY A 18 -9.70 27.85 -11.00
CA GLY A 18 -10.79 28.78 -10.67
C GLY A 18 -12.03 28.14 -10.02
N SER A 19 -12.07 26.80 -9.82
CA SER A 19 -13.21 26.13 -9.17
C SER A 19 -13.25 26.30 -7.64
N GLY A 20 -12.13 26.66 -7.01
CA GLY A 20 -11.99 26.71 -5.56
C GLY A 20 -11.73 25.35 -4.90
N ILE A 21 -11.68 24.26 -5.66
CA ILE A 21 -11.27 22.93 -5.15
C ILE A 21 -9.78 22.97 -4.83
N LYS A 22 -9.40 22.49 -3.64
CA LYS A 22 -8.00 22.43 -3.21
C LYS A 22 -7.29 21.29 -3.89
N THR A 23 -6.14 21.60 -4.47
CA THR A 23 -5.28 20.65 -5.16
C THR A 23 -3.81 20.82 -4.70
N ASP A 24 -3.03 19.77 -4.86
CA ASP A 24 -1.57 19.76 -4.78
C ASP A 24 -1.04 18.85 -5.90
N ASN A 25 -0.55 17.65 -5.64
CA ASN A 25 -0.24 16.64 -6.67
C ASN A 25 -1.49 15.95 -7.23
N GLY A 26 -2.63 16.11 -6.56
CA GLY A 26 -3.95 15.63 -6.93
C GLY A 26 -5.03 16.48 -6.26
N ILE A 27 -6.28 16.06 -6.33
CA ILE A 27 -7.39 16.67 -5.61
C ILE A 27 -7.32 16.25 -4.15
N LEU A 28 -7.15 17.20 -3.24
CA LEU A 28 -7.08 16.93 -1.80
C LEU A 28 -8.44 16.45 -1.28
N VAL A 29 -8.45 15.28 -0.64
CA VAL A 29 -9.65 14.68 -0.06
C VAL A 29 -9.40 14.26 1.40
N ASP A 30 -10.49 14.23 2.16
CA ASP A 30 -10.50 13.68 3.52
C ASP A 30 -10.64 12.14 3.52
N ALA A 31 -10.80 11.56 4.70
CA ALA A 31 -10.99 10.11 4.86
C ALA A 31 -12.32 9.60 4.29
N GLY A 32 -13.30 10.47 4.07
CA GLY A 32 -14.57 10.18 3.41
C GLY A 32 -14.55 10.41 1.91
N LEU A 33 -13.39 10.83 1.37
CA LEU A 33 -13.16 11.21 -0.03
C LEU A 33 -13.92 12.47 -0.45
N HIS A 34 -14.28 13.34 0.52
CA HIS A 34 -14.83 14.67 0.25
C HIS A 34 -13.68 15.62 -0.11
N THR A 35 -13.97 16.52 -1.03
CA THR A 35 -13.12 17.70 -1.27
C THR A 35 -13.41 18.78 -0.22
N ASN A 36 -12.77 19.93 -0.35
CA ASN A 36 -13.09 21.09 0.50
C ASN A 36 -14.39 21.81 0.11
N ILE A 37 -15.09 21.37 -0.91
CA ILE A 37 -16.39 21.90 -1.36
C ILE A 37 -17.45 20.84 -1.09
N ASP A 38 -18.54 21.24 -0.44
CA ASP A 38 -19.65 20.37 -0.09
C ASP A 38 -20.20 19.65 -1.33
N ASP A 39 -20.63 18.41 -1.15
CA ASP A 39 -21.20 17.53 -2.17
C ASP A 39 -20.27 17.19 -3.36
N ILE A 40 -18.97 17.52 -3.26
CA ILE A 40 -17.97 17.17 -4.28
C ILE A 40 -16.97 16.16 -3.71
N TYR A 41 -16.82 15.06 -4.44
CA TYR A 41 -15.93 13.95 -4.10
C TYR A 41 -14.88 13.75 -5.18
N ALA A 42 -13.71 13.19 -4.79
CA ALA A 42 -12.72 12.74 -5.75
C ALA A 42 -12.21 11.35 -5.38
N ALA A 43 -11.98 10.53 -6.40
CA ALA A 43 -11.62 9.12 -6.24
C ALA A 43 -10.64 8.65 -7.33
N GLY A 44 -9.81 7.67 -7.03
CA GLY A 44 -8.84 7.07 -7.95
C GLY A 44 -7.61 7.93 -8.18
N ASP A 45 -7.02 7.83 -9.36
CA ASP A 45 -5.71 8.38 -9.71
C ASP A 45 -5.61 9.91 -9.62
N VAL A 46 -6.75 10.60 -9.59
CA VAL A 46 -6.83 12.06 -9.45
C VAL A 46 -6.88 12.50 -7.98
N ALA A 47 -7.24 11.61 -7.06
CA ALA A 47 -7.42 11.94 -5.64
C ALA A 47 -6.11 11.82 -4.87
N GLN A 48 -5.81 12.85 -4.08
CA GLN A 48 -4.72 12.86 -3.11
C GLN A 48 -5.31 12.68 -1.72
N GLY A 49 -5.31 11.43 -1.27
CA GLY A 49 -5.90 11.02 0.00
C GLY A 49 -4.88 10.50 0.99
N LEU A 50 -5.35 9.93 2.09
CA LEU A 50 -4.52 9.40 3.16
C LEU A 50 -3.60 8.28 2.65
N ASP A 51 -2.32 8.37 2.99
CA ASP A 51 -1.33 7.29 2.81
C ASP A 51 -1.28 6.45 4.08
N PHE A 52 -1.56 5.15 3.95
CA PHE A 52 -1.60 4.21 5.05
C PHE A 52 -0.26 4.08 5.80
N SER A 53 0.85 4.13 5.05
CA SER A 53 2.18 3.84 5.62
C SER A 53 2.80 5.05 6.32
N THR A 54 2.46 6.26 5.87
CA THR A 54 3.08 7.50 6.36
C THR A 54 2.16 8.35 7.23
N GLY A 55 0.84 8.13 7.12
CA GLY A 55 -0.18 9.00 7.72
C GLY A 55 -0.30 10.37 7.03
N GLY A 56 0.48 10.64 5.99
CA GLY A 56 0.40 11.83 5.17
C GLY A 56 -0.65 11.73 4.07
N GLN A 57 -0.62 12.68 3.13
CA GLN A 57 -1.46 12.64 1.92
C GLN A 57 -0.62 12.36 0.69
N SER A 58 -1.05 11.42 -0.15
CA SER A 58 -0.37 11.04 -1.39
C SER A 58 -1.36 10.63 -2.48
N VAL A 59 -0.91 10.70 -3.73
CA VAL A 59 -1.60 10.10 -4.87
C VAL A 59 -1.09 8.68 -5.04
N HIS A 60 -1.99 7.72 -5.01
CA HIS A 60 -1.70 6.31 -5.29
C HIS A 60 -2.44 5.88 -6.57
N ALA A 61 -1.81 6.12 -7.72
CA ALA A 61 -2.38 5.81 -9.04
C ALA A 61 -2.30 4.30 -9.33
N ILE A 62 -3.08 3.51 -8.60
CA ILE A 62 -3.18 2.06 -8.72
C ILE A 62 -4.63 1.58 -8.62
N GLN A 63 -4.96 0.54 -9.38
CA GLN A 63 -6.31 0.01 -9.44
C GLN A 63 -6.94 -0.32 -8.06
N PRO A 64 -6.26 -0.97 -7.10
CA PRO A 64 -6.86 -1.26 -5.80
C PRO A 64 -7.32 0.01 -5.06
N THR A 65 -6.51 1.08 -5.09
CA THR A 65 -6.86 2.37 -4.51
C THR A 65 -8.09 2.97 -5.19
N ALA A 66 -8.14 2.95 -6.52
CA ALA A 66 -9.27 3.48 -7.28
C ALA A 66 -10.59 2.74 -6.95
N VAL A 67 -10.54 1.43 -6.76
CA VAL A 67 -11.71 0.61 -6.37
C VAL A 67 -12.18 0.96 -4.96
N ASP A 68 -11.27 1.05 -3.99
CA ASP A 68 -11.59 1.39 -2.60
C ASP A 68 -12.15 2.82 -2.51
N HIS A 69 -11.51 3.79 -3.19
CA HIS A 69 -11.96 5.17 -3.27
C HIS A 69 -13.37 5.27 -3.87
N GLY A 70 -13.59 4.63 -5.02
CA GLY A 70 -14.89 4.65 -5.69
C GLY A 70 -16.03 4.09 -4.82
N ARG A 71 -15.73 3.00 -4.09
CA ARG A 71 -16.71 2.39 -3.16
C ARG A 71 -17.06 3.33 -2.00
N ILE A 72 -16.08 3.94 -1.36
CA ILE A 72 -16.29 4.83 -0.21
C ILE A 72 -16.99 6.11 -0.63
N ALA A 73 -16.53 6.73 -1.72
CA ALA A 73 -17.18 7.92 -2.28
C ALA A 73 -18.66 7.65 -2.60
N ALA A 74 -18.97 6.53 -3.24
CA ALA A 74 -20.34 6.16 -3.59
C ALA A 74 -21.24 5.98 -2.34
N ILE A 75 -20.73 5.34 -1.27
CA ILE A 75 -21.47 5.20 -0.02
C ILE A 75 -21.77 6.57 0.58
N ASN A 76 -20.78 7.46 0.62
CA ASN A 76 -20.92 8.78 1.23
C ASN A 76 -21.79 9.72 0.39
N MET A 77 -21.72 9.65 -0.94
CA MET A 77 -22.65 10.35 -1.83
C MET A 77 -24.12 9.97 -1.59
N MET A 78 -24.38 8.77 -1.12
CA MET A 78 -25.74 8.30 -0.77
C MET A 78 -26.14 8.64 0.68
N GLY A 79 -25.37 9.46 1.38
CA GLY A 79 -25.62 9.85 2.77
C GLY A 79 -25.10 8.83 3.81
N GLY A 80 -24.25 7.91 3.43
CA GLY A 80 -23.53 7.03 4.35
C GLY A 80 -22.38 7.75 5.06
N ASP A 81 -21.73 7.05 5.98
CA ASP A 81 -20.57 7.52 6.74
C ASP A 81 -19.48 6.42 6.70
N SER A 82 -18.81 6.33 5.56
CA SER A 82 -17.71 5.38 5.34
C SER A 82 -16.38 6.11 5.30
N THR A 83 -15.40 5.57 6.00
CA THR A 83 -14.05 6.16 6.06
C THR A 83 -13.03 5.26 5.43
N TYR A 84 -12.04 5.89 4.79
CA TYR A 84 -10.90 5.25 4.16
C TYR A 84 -9.69 5.25 5.11
N LYS A 85 -9.10 4.09 5.33
CA LYS A 85 -7.95 3.94 6.24
C LYS A 85 -6.60 4.35 5.64
N GLY A 86 -6.61 4.74 4.39
CA GLY A 86 -5.42 5.09 3.62
C GLY A 86 -5.06 4.07 2.55
N SER A 87 -4.43 4.55 1.48
CA SER A 87 -3.87 3.71 0.42
C SER A 87 -2.57 3.08 0.89
N LEU A 88 -2.43 1.78 0.74
CA LEU A 88 -1.13 1.12 0.90
C LEU A 88 -0.32 1.33 -0.37
N SER A 89 0.87 1.94 -0.23
CA SER A 89 1.84 1.97 -1.33
C SER A 89 2.20 0.55 -1.73
N MET A 90 1.94 0.19 -2.97
CA MET A 90 2.26 -1.14 -3.49
C MET A 90 2.55 -1.13 -4.97
N ASN A 91 3.43 -2.01 -5.39
CA ASN A 91 3.73 -2.24 -6.78
C ASN A 91 3.97 -3.74 -7.03
N VAL A 92 3.51 -4.21 -8.18
CA VAL A 92 3.79 -5.57 -8.67
C VAL A 92 4.16 -5.45 -10.13
N LEU A 93 5.38 -5.86 -10.47
CA LEU A 93 5.93 -5.79 -11.82
C LEU A 93 6.33 -7.18 -12.28
N ASP A 94 5.95 -7.53 -13.50
CA ASP A 94 6.51 -8.66 -14.23
C ASP A 94 7.51 -8.12 -15.26
N THR A 95 8.78 -8.45 -15.06
CA THR A 95 9.86 -8.08 -15.98
C THR A 95 10.39 -9.34 -16.64
N ALA A 96 9.91 -9.64 -17.84
CA ALA A 96 10.30 -10.82 -18.63
C ALA A 96 10.16 -12.15 -17.85
N GLY A 97 9.08 -12.31 -17.08
CA GLY A 97 8.79 -13.50 -16.28
C GLY A 97 9.37 -13.46 -14.86
N LEU A 98 10.18 -12.46 -14.52
CA LEU A 98 10.65 -12.26 -13.15
C LEU A 98 9.73 -11.25 -12.44
N VAL A 99 8.85 -11.75 -11.58
CA VAL A 99 7.92 -10.92 -10.84
C VAL A 99 8.62 -10.32 -9.61
N SER A 100 8.48 -9.01 -9.46
CA SER A 100 8.87 -8.28 -8.24
C SER A 100 7.66 -7.61 -7.61
N SER A 101 7.66 -7.47 -6.29
CA SER A 101 6.63 -6.72 -5.57
C SER A 101 7.20 -5.92 -4.41
N SER A 102 6.54 -4.81 -4.09
CA SER A 102 6.84 -3.98 -2.94
C SER A 102 5.54 -3.53 -2.25
N PHE A 103 5.60 -3.38 -0.92
CA PHE A 103 4.45 -3.01 -0.09
C PHE A 103 4.88 -2.10 1.04
N GLY A 104 4.03 -1.10 1.33
CA GLY A 104 4.18 -0.22 2.48
C GLY A 104 5.53 0.50 2.53
N SER A 105 6.14 0.55 3.68
CA SER A 105 7.47 1.12 3.93
C SER A 105 8.58 0.17 3.44
N TRP A 106 8.56 -0.16 2.15
CA TRP A 106 9.46 -1.14 1.53
C TRP A 106 10.94 -0.79 1.66
N GLY A 107 11.27 0.51 1.77
CA GLY A 107 12.64 1.00 2.02
C GLY A 107 13.11 0.85 3.47
N GLY A 108 12.19 0.49 4.37
CA GLY A 108 12.40 0.51 5.82
C GLY A 108 11.91 1.79 6.47
N VAL A 109 12.00 1.87 7.78
CA VAL A 109 11.61 3.03 8.59
C VAL A 109 12.68 3.33 9.63
N GLU A 110 12.77 4.59 10.07
CA GLU A 110 13.71 4.99 11.11
C GLU A 110 13.44 4.24 12.43
N GLY A 111 14.51 3.68 13.01
CA GLY A 111 14.42 2.84 14.21
C GLY A 111 13.66 1.53 14.01
N GLY A 112 13.47 1.11 12.75
CA GLY A 112 12.92 -0.20 12.41
C GLY A 112 14.00 -1.26 12.24
N GLU A 113 13.56 -2.50 12.06
CA GLU A 113 14.40 -3.67 11.81
C GLU A 113 14.06 -4.26 10.44
N SER A 114 15.02 -4.95 9.84
CA SER A 114 14.79 -5.63 8.55
C SER A 114 15.40 -7.01 8.56
N ALA A 115 14.71 -7.95 7.93
CA ALA A 115 15.24 -9.29 7.66
C ALA A 115 15.17 -9.55 6.16
N CYS A 116 16.14 -10.29 5.62
CA CYS A 116 16.13 -10.66 4.22
C CYS A 116 16.63 -12.09 4.01
N LEU A 117 16.14 -12.70 2.94
CA LEU A 117 16.62 -13.97 2.43
C LEU A 117 16.86 -13.83 0.93
N LEU A 118 18.08 -14.19 0.50
CA LEU A 118 18.51 -14.10 -0.89
C LEU A 118 18.95 -15.47 -1.39
N ASP A 119 18.35 -15.89 -2.49
CA ASP A 119 18.78 -17.05 -3.29
C ASP A 119 19.15 -16.52 -4.68
N VAL A 120 20.45 -16.34 -4.92
CA VAL A 120 20.98 -15.77 -6.17
C VAL A 120 20.74 -16.70 -7.34
N ASP A 121 20.99 -18.01 -7.15
CA ASP A 121 20.87 -19.01 -8.21
C ASP A 121 19.42 -19.24 -8.62
N GLY A 122 18.50 -19.17 -7.65
CA GLY A 122 17.06 -19.29 -7.89
C GLY A 122 16.36 -17.97 -8.25
N TYR A 123 17.08 -16.85 -8.35
CA TYR A 123 16.53 -15.51 -8.58
C TYR A 123 15.42 -15.15 -7.60
N LYS A 124 15.58 -15.50 -6.31
CA LYS A 124 14.59 -15.28 -5.26
C LYS A 124 15.12 -14.36 -4.17
N TYR A 125 14.32 -13.38 -3.83
CA TYR A 125 14.60 -12.45 -2.75
C TYR A 125 13.32 -12.13 -1.96
N ILE A 126 13.45 -12.00 -0.66
CA ILE A 126 12.44 -11.42 0.21
C ILE A 126 13.12 -10.54 1.24
N ARG A 127 12.57 -9.34 1.45
CA ARG A 127 12.91 -8.45 2.56
C ARG A 127 11.63 -8.07 3.28
N LEU A 128 11.65 -8.20 4.60
CA LEU A 128 10.59 -7.78 5.50
C LEU A 128 11.11 -6.65 6.38
N ASN A 129 10.33 -5.58 6.52
CA ASN A 129 10.66 -4.44 7.35
C ASN A 129 9.67 -4.36 8.52
N PHE A 130 10.20 -4.21 9.71
CA PHE A 130 9.44 -4.18 10.95
C PHE A 130 9.60 -2.84 11.66
N LYS A 131 8.53 -2.38 12.30
CA LYS A 131 8.56 -1.30 13.28
C LYS A 131 7.85 -1.79 14.53
N ASP A 132 8.55 -1.73 15.66
CA ASP A 132 8.08 -2.34 16.89
C ASP A 132 7.69 -3.81 16.68
N ASP A 133 6.42 -4.16 16.84
CA ASP A 133 5.90 -5.52 16.69
C ASP A 133 5.05 -5.70 15.42
N LEU A 134 5.19 -4.81 14.45
CA LEU A 134 4.41 -4.79 13.23
C LEU A 134 5.27 -5.02 12.00
N LEU A 135 4.73 -5.73 11.00
CA LEU A 135 5.26 -5.72 9.64
C LEU A 135 4.77 -4.43 8.96
N VAL A 136 5.70 -3.55 8.56
CA VAL A 136 5.36 -2.24 7.98
C VAL A 136 5.73 -2.13 6.50
N GLY A 137 6.53 -3.04 5.99
CA GLY A 137 6.89 -3.04 4.57
C GLY A 137 7.55 -4.33 4.14
N ALA A 138 7.55 -4.58 2.83
CA ALA A 138 8.19 -5.74 2.24
C ALA A 138 8.60 -5.50 0.80
N VAL A 139 9.62 -6.25 0.35
CA VAL A 139 10.00 -6.40 -1.06
C VAL A 139 10.15 -7.87 -1.36
N THR A 140 9.66 -8.32 -2.51
CA THR A 140 9.93 -9.67 -3.02
C THR A 140 10.39 -9.61 -4.47
N VAL A 141 11.26 -10.55 -4.87
CA VAL A 141 11.64 -10.79 -6.27
C VAL A 141 11.62 -12.30 -6.48
N GLY A 142 11.04 -12.76 -7.58
CA GLY A 142 10.93 -14.17 -7.92
C GLY A 142 10.12 -15.02 -6.93
N ARG A 143 9.43 -14.37 -5.98
CA ARG A 143 8.54 -14.98 -4.99
C ARG A 143 7.15 -14.41 -5.14
N THR A 144 6.25 -15.17 -5.71
CA THR A 144 4.85 -14.78 -5.92
C THR A 144 3.91 -15.38 -4.87
N GLU A 145 4.40 -16.41 -4.20
CA GLU A 145 3.72 -17.02 -3.08
C GLU A 145 3.61 -16.04 -1.90
N ASN A 146 2.49 -16.01 -1.22
CA ASN A 146 2.26 -15.22 -0.01
C ASN A 146 2.21 -13.68 -0.17
N ILE A 147 2.16 -13.14 -1.39
CA ILE A 147 2.02 -11.69 -1.64
C ILE A 147 0.78 -11.13 -0.92
N GLY A 148 -0.36 -11.83 -1.03
CA GLY A 148 -1.60 -11.44 -0.33
C GLY A 148 -1.49 -11.50 1.19
N VAL A 149 -0.72 -12.44 1.73
CA VAL A 149 -0.45 -12.57 3.17
C VAL A 149 0.39 -11.40 3.68
N ILE A 150 1.44 -11.04 2.96
CA ILE A 150 2.28 -9.88 3.29
C ILE A 150 1.44 -8.60 3.32
N ARG A 151 0.67 -8.36 2.25
CA ARG A 151 -0.25 -7.22 2.19
C ARG A 151 -1.23 -7.23 3.36
N GLY A 152 -1.84 -8.39 3.63
CA GLY A 152 -2.81 -8.55 4.71
C GLY A 152 -2.23 -8.23 6.09
N LEU A 153 -1.04 -8.73 6.40
CA LEU A 153 -0.36 -8.45 7.68
C LEU A 153 -0.06 -6.95 7.85
N ILE A 154 0.39 -6.28 6.78
CA ILE A 154 0.66 -4.83 6.83
C ILE A 154 -0.64 -4.06 7.04
N GLN A 155 -1.67 -4.28 6.22
CA GLN A 155 -2.92 -3.50 6.26
C GLN A 155 -3.77 -3.76 7.51
N SER A 156 -3.68 -4.94 8.10
CA SER A 156 -4.42 -5.26 9.34
C SER A 156 -3.65 -4.89 10.62
N GLU A 157 -2.40 -4.41 10.50
CA GLU A 157 -1.56 -4.01 11.63
C GLU A 157 -1.50 -5.08 12.73
N VAL A 158 -1.43 -6.35 12.32
CA VAL A 158 -1.40 -7.47 13.25
C VAL A 158 -0.10 -7.48 14.02
N ARG A 159 -0.18 -7.48 15.35
CA ARG A 159 0.99 -7.65 16.22
C ARG A 159 1.54 -9.05 16.09
N LEU A 160 2.82 -9.17 15.77
CA LEU A 160 3.48 -10.42 15.48
C LEU A 160 3.86 -11.23 16.74
N GLY A 161 4.15 -10.55 17.86
CA GLY A 161 4.64 -11.19 19.06
C GLY A 161 5.93 -11.97 18.80
N ASP A 162 6.03 -13.19 19.33
CA ASP A 162 7.20 -14.05 19.13
C ASP A 162 7.50 -14.37 17.67
N TRP A 163 6.51 -14.22 16.79
CA TRP A 163 6.71 -14.45 15.36
C TRP A 163 7.60 -13.41 14.70
N LYS A 164 7.70 -12.18 15.25
CA LYS A 164 8.66 -11.18 14.74
C LYS A 164 10.08 -11.73 14.75
N ASN A 165 10.54 -12.28 15.88
CA ASN A 165 11.89 -12.82 15.99
C ASN A 165 12.12 -14.00 15.04
N LYS A 166 11.14 -14.89 14.89
CA LYS A 166 11.21 -16.00 13.92
C LYS A 166 11.29 -15.50 12.47
N LEU A 167 10.58 -14.43 12.13
CA LEU A 167 10.64 -13.82 10.80
C LEU A 167 11.94 -13.04 10.56
N ILE A 168 12.57 -12.53 11.61
CA ILE A 168 13.92 -11.93 11.53
C ILE A 168 14.96 -13.01 11.21
N GLU A 169 14.83 -14.19 11.81
CA GLU A 169 15.70 -15.34 11.55
C GLU A 169 15.43 -15.96 10.17
N ASP A 170 14.15 -16.13 9.81
CA ASP A 170 13.73 -16.73 8.54
C ASP A 170 12.47 -16.04 7.97
N PRO A 171 12.63 -15.08 7.04
CA PRO A 171 11.50 -14.40 6.38
C PRO A 171 10.57 -15.33 5.59
N SER A 172 11.00 -16.55 5.26
CA SER A 172 10.15 -17.49 4.51
C SER A 172 8.97 -18.02 5.33
N LEU A 173 9.01 -17.88 6.67
CA LEU A 173 7.97 -18.32 7.59
C LEU A 173 6.73 -17.40 7.61
N ILE A 174 6.62 -16.44 6.69
CA ILE A 174 5.54 -15.42 6.69
C ILE A 174 4.13 -16.02 6.70
N MET A 175 3.90 -17.12 5.98
CA MET A 175 2.61 -17.81 5.99
C MET A 175 2.30 -18.42 7.36
N SER A 176 3.30 -19.01 8.01
CA SER A 176 3.14 -19.61 9.34
C SER A 176 2.81 -18.55 10.39
N ALA A 177 3.47 -17.39 10.29
CA ALA A 177 3.19 -16.25 11.16
C ALA A 177 1.75 -15.74 10.96
N TYR A 178 1.30 -15.62 9.71
CA TYR A 178 -0.07 -15.20 9.39
C TYR A 178 -1.10 -16.16 9.98
N LEU A 179 -0.95 -17.46 9.75
CA LEU A 179 -1.89 -18.48 10.25
C LEU A 179 -1.97 -18.46 11.79
N ALA A 180 -0.82 -18.40 12.45
CA ALA A 180 -0.79 -18.36 13.91
C ALA A 180 -1.50 -17.12 14.47
N ARG A 181 -1.25 -15.94 13.88
CA ARG A 181 -1.85 -14.68 14.36
C ARG A 181 -3.31 -14.52 13.97
N SER A 182 -3.72 -15.03 12.81
CA SER A 182 -5.14 -15.01 12.40
C SER A 182 -6.01 -15.89 13.30
N MET A 183 -5.48 -16.99 13.82
CA MET A 183 -6.20 -17.86 14.76
C MET A 183 -6.36 -17.22 16.14
N ASP A 184 -5.43 -16.36 16.57
CA ASP A 184 -5.52 -15.64 17.84
C ASP A 184 -6.58 -14.52 17.81
N VAL A 185 -6.80 -13.89 16.66
CA VAL A 185 -7.81 -12.83 16.47
C VAL A 185 -9.24 -13.41 16.41
N ALA A 186 -9.38 -14.69 16.04
CA ALA A 186 -10.68 -15.36 15.93
C ALA A 186 -11.20 -15.94 17.28
N ARG A 187 -10.44 -15.79 18.37
CA ARG A 187 -10.81 -16.19 19.74
C ARG A 187 -11.17 -14.99 20.58
#